data_9e18bd53fc24b0153692d8084eb60102
#
_entry.id   9e18bd53fc24b0153692d8084eb60102
#
_cell.length_a   1.000
_cell.length_b   1.000
_cell.length_c   1.000
_cell.angle_alpha   90.00
_cell.angle_beta   90.00
_cell.angle_gamma   90.00
#
_symmetry.space_group_name_H-M   'P 1'
#
loop_
_entity.id
_entity.type
_entity.pdbx_description
1 polymer ?
#
loop_
_entity_poly.entity_id
_entity_poly.type
_entity_poly.pdbx_seq_one_letter_code
_entity_poly.pdbx_strand_id
1 'polypeptide(L)'
;TELSGFRLTEDMTETLVIAISQSGTTTDTNRTVDLARSRGAVVISIVNRRGSDLTDRSDGVLYTSDGRDVEMSVASTKAFYAQIAAGFLLAFAIASAVGADLGDRQEFLASLRDLPTAMEVVLSRRSAARVIAENFAPAKRYWAVVGNGRNRIAAQEIRIKLSELCYKSIACDATEDKKHIDLSAEPLILVCAAGLSGSIADDVAKELAI
;
A
#
# COMPACT_ATOMS: atom_id res chain seq x y z
N THR A 1 9.09 14.15 5.17
CA THR A 1 10.52 14.47 5.38
C THR A 1 11.39 13.97 4.23
N GLU A 2 11.28 12.69 3.83
CA GLU A 2 12.10 12.13 2.75
C GLU A 2 11.92 12.90 1.42
N LEU A 3 10.67 13.09 0.99
CA LEU A 3 10.38 13.84 -0.23
C LEU A 3 10.78 15.32 -0.09
N SER A 4 10.30 16.01 0.94
CA SER A 4 10.52 17.45 1.13
C SER A 4 11.97 17.81 1.44
N GLY A 5 12.73 16.92 2.08
CA GLY A 5 14.11 17.16 2.46
C GLY A 5 15.14 16.80 1.39
N PHE A 6 14.83 15.82 0.51
CA PHE A 6 15.87 15.23 -0.35
C PHE A 6 15.48 15.09 -1.83
N ARG A 7 14.20 15.26 -2.18
CA ARG A 7 13.70 14.95 -3.52
C ARG A 7 13.07 16.12 -4.27
N LEU A 8 12.64 17.17 -3.58
CA LEU A 8 12.04 18.32 -4.22
C LEU A 8 13.11 19.22 -4.86
N THR A 9 12.91 19.55 -6.14
CA THR A 9 13.71 20.54 -6.85
C THR A 9 13.26 21.95 -6.48
N GLU A 10 14.08 22.97 -6.77
CA GLU A 10 13.74 24.38 -6.50
C GLU A 10 12.62 24.88 -7.42
N ASP A 11 12.64 24.46 -8.68
CA ASP A 11 11.58 24.72 -9.67
C ASP A 11 10.82 23.42 -9.94
N MET A 12 9.50 23.48 -9.78
CA MET A 12 8.58 22.37 -10.00
C MET A 12 7.41 22.75 -10.94
N THR A 13 7.60 23.78 -11.78
CA THR A 13 6.54 24.27 -12.70
C THR A 13 6.07 23.21 -13.70
N GLU A 14 6.93 22.25 -14.06
CA GLU A 14 6.58 21.12 -14.94
C GLU A 14 6.36 19.81 -14.15
N THR A 15 6.02 19.92 -12.87
CA THR A 15 5.91 18.75 -12.00
C THR A 15 4.46 18.53 -11.56
N LEU A 16 3.98 17.31 -11.75
CA LEU A 16 2.74 16.83 -11.15
C LEU A 16 3.06 16.06 -9.86
N VAL A 17 2.53 16.53 -8.75
CA VAL A 17 2.60 15.84 -7.45
C VAL A 17 1.29 15.11 -7.21
N ILE A 18 1.39 13.82 -6.89
CA ILE A 18 0.24 13.00 -6.50
C ILE A 18 0.34 12.76 -4.99
N ALA A 19 -0.55 13.39 -4.23
CA ALA A 19 -0.63 13.27 -2.78
C ALA A 19 -1.69 12.25 -2.39
N ILE A 20 -1.29 11.18 -1.68
CA ILE A 20 -2.19 10.11 -1.26
C ILE A 20 -2.34 10.16 0.26
N SER A 21 -3.56 10.31 0.74
CA SER A 21 -3.86 10.38 2.17
C SER A 21 -5.25 9.81 2.45
N GLN A 22 -5.39 9.09 3.54
CA GLN A 22 -6.72 8.64 3.99
C GLN A 22 -7.52 9.80 4.60
N SER A 23 -6.96 10.48 5.60
CA SER A 23 -7.65 11.56 6.32
C SER A 23 -7.54 12.93 5.64
N GLY A 24 -6.48 13.15 4.85
CA GLY A 24 -6.16 14.45 4.27
C GLY A 24 -5.74 15.51 5.31
N THR A 25 -5.47 15.10 6.56
CA THR A 25 -5.11 16.01 7.66
C THR A 25 -3.68 15.80 8.18
N THR A 26 -2.93 14.86 7.57
CA THR A 26 -1.56 14.57 7.98
C THR A 26 -0.66 15.78 7.75
N THR A 27 -0.15 16.35 8.84
CA THR A 27 0.61 17.61 8.83
C THR A 27 1.81 17.57 7.88
N ASP A 28 2.60 16.49 7.91
CA ASP A 28 3.79 16.38 7.05
C ASP A 28 3.44 16.29 5.57
N THR A 29 2.35 15.61 5.23
CA THR A 29 1.84 15.55 3.85
C THR A 29 1.41 16.94 3.39
N ASN A 30 0.61 17.64 4.18
CA ASN A 30 0.10 18.96 3.84
C ASN A 30 1.22 19.99 3.71
N ARG A 31 2.20 19.99 4.61
CA ARG A 31 3.40 20.85 4.50
C ARG A 31 4.24 20.55 3.26
N THR A 32 4.38 19.27 2.91
CA THR A 32 5.12 18.89 1.69
C THR A 32 4.39 19.34 0.44
N VAL A 33 3.07 19.26 0.42
CA VAL A 33 2.23 19.77 -0.67
C VAL A 33 2.34 21.29 -0.77
N ASP A 34 2.24 22.02 0.34
CA ASP A 34 2.41 23.48 0.35
C ASP A 34 3.78 23.90 -0.22
N LEU A 35 4.84 23.17 0.17
CA LEU A 35 6.19 23.42 -0.35
C LEU A 35 6.29 23.14 -1.86
N ALA A 36 5.74 22.05 -2.34
CA ALA A 36 5.74 21.73 -3.77
C ALA A 36 4.97 22.78 -4.58
N ARG A 37 3.80 23.21 -4.12
CA ARG A 37 3.00 24.27 -4.74
C ARG A 37 3.73 25.62 -4.76
N SER A 38 4.42 25.97 -3.68
CA SER A 38 5.22 27.20 -3.63
C SER A 38 6.36 27.23 -4.66
N ARG A 39 6.75 26.06 -5.17
CA ARG A 39 7.74 25.87 -6.24
C ARG A 39 7.12 25.69 -7.63
N GLY A 40 5.80 25.83 -7.75
CA GLY A 40 5.09 25.79 -9.03
C GLY A 40 4.46 24.45 -9.41
N ALA A 41 4.52 23.43 -8.56
CA ALA A 41 3.92 22.12 -8.86
C ALA A 41 2.40 22.17 -8.93
N VAL A 42 1.83 21.38 -9.83
CA VAL A 42 0.40 21.03 -9.86
C VAL A 42 0.19 19.83 -8.94
N VAL A 43 -0.86 19.84 -8.15
CA VAL A 43 -1.16 18.81 -7.16
C VAL A 43 -2.48 18.12 -7.43
N ILE A 44 -2.46 16.80 -7.57
CA ILE A 44 -3.66 15.94 -7.53
C ILE A 44 -3.62 15.14 -6.24
N SER A 45 -4.72 15.08 -5.50
CA SER A 45 -4.83 14.25 -4.33
C SER A 45 -5.77 13.06 -4.51
N ILE A 46 -5.39 11.93 -3.90
CA ILE A 46 -6.26 10.77 -3.69
C ILE A 46 -6.57 10.74 -2.20
N VAL A 47 -7.83 10.97 -1.82
CA VAL A 47 -8.20 11.14 -0.42
C VAL A 47 -9.56 10.50 -0.11
N ASN A 48 -9.69 9.96 1.10
CA ASN A 48 -10.96 9.37 1.53
C ASN A 48 -11.91 10.44 2.11
N ARG A 49 -11.39 11.33 2.96
CA ARG A 49 -12.19 12.32 3.68
C ARG A 49 -12.42 13.57 2.84
N ARG A 50 -13.70 13.92 2.63
CA ARG A 50 -14.09 15.16 1.96
C ARG A 50 -13.86 16.39 2.84
N GLY A 51 -13.56 17.54 2.22
CA GLY A 51 -13.37 18.80 2.93
C GLY A 51 -12.22 18.76 3.93
N SER A 52 -11.16 18.03 3.60
CA SER A 52 -9.93 17.97 4.40
C SER A 52 -8.93 19.02 3.94
N ASP A 53 -7.97 19.35 4.80
CA ASP A 53 -6.91 20.32 4.50
C ASP A 53 -6.17 20.01 3.19
N LEU A 54 -5.97 18.72 2.87
CA LEU A 54 -5.34 18.32 1.62
C LEU A 54 -6.20 18.64 0.40
N THR A 55 -7.53 18.52 0.51
CA THR A 55 -8.42 18.83 -0.61
C THR A 55 -8.37 20.30 -0.99
N ASP A 56 -8.22 21.19 -0.01
CA ASP A 56 -8.13 22.64 -0.22
C ASP A 56 -6.79 23.07 -0.83
N ARG A 57 -5.77 22.20 -0.71
CA ARG A 57 -4.42 22.40 -1.25
C ARG A 57 -4.19 21.75 -2.60
N SER A 58 -5.19 21.08 -3.17
CA SER A 58 -5.06 20.30 -4.39
C SER A 58 -5.76 20.99 -5.57
N ASP A 59 -5.16 20.91 -6.75
CA ASP A 59 -5.74 21.38 -8.00
C ASP A 59 -6.78 20.41 -8.55
N GLY A 60 -6.67 19.13 -8.16
CA GLY A 60 -7.62 18.07 -8.48
C GLY A 60 -7.72 17.06 -7.36
N VAL A 61 -8.90 16.46 -7.15
CA VAL A 61 -9.16 15.50 -6.07
C VAL A 61 -9.88 14.27 -6.59
N LEU A 62 -9.32 13.09 -6.31
CA LEU A 62 -10.01 11.80 -6.45
C LEU A 62 -10.42 11.32 -5.07
N TYR A 63 -11.73 11.20 -4.85
CA TYR A 63 -12.26 10.67 -3.61
C TYR A 63 -12.39 9.15 -3.67
N THR A 64 -11.93 8.47 -2.63
CA THR A 64 -12.00 7.01 -2.50
C THR A 64 -13.28 6.54 -1.80
N SER A 65 -14.17 7.45 -1.42
CA SER A 65 -15.51 7.16 -0.90
C SER A 65 -16.51 8.20 -1.38
N ASP A 66 -17.81 7.86 -1.30
CA ASP A 66 -18.91 8.79 -1.57
C ASP A 66 -19.19 9.76 -0.40
N GLY A 67 -18.41 9.68 0.67
CA GLY A 67 -18.55 10.47 1.90
C GLY A 67 -19.40 9.82 2.98
N ARG A 68 -20.07 8.71 2.70
CA ARG A 68 -20.88 7.97 3.68
C ARG A 68 -20.07 6.92 4.42
N ASP A 69 -19.04 6.40 3.77
CA ASP A 69 -18.21 5.30 4.25
C ASP A 69 -16.79 5.79 4.52
N VAL A 70 -16.68 6.75 5.44
CA VAL A 70 -15.39 7.28 5.87
C VAL A 70 -14.77 6.32 6.88
N GLU A 71 -13.59 5.81 6.57
CA GLU A 71 -12.83 5.02 7.51
C GLU A 71 -12.23 5.92 8.59
N MET A 72 -12.63 5.69 9.85
CA MET A 72 -12.18 6.47 11.00
C MET A 72 -11.07 5.78 11.79
N SER A 73 -10.70 4.57 11.41
CA SER A 73 -9.61 3.82 12.04
C SER A 73 -8.26 4.46 11.76
N VAL A 74 -7.38 4.48 12.76
CA VAL A 74 -5.97 4.87 12.58
C VAL A 74 -5.27 3.92 11.61
N ALA A 75 -5.52 2.62 11.77
CA ALA A 75 -5.04 1.59 10.85
C ALA A 75 -5.95 1.53 9.62
N SER A 76 -5.61 2.27 8.57
CA SER A 76 -6.34 2.22 7.30
C SER A 76 -6.39 0.79 6.75
N THR A 77 -7.57 0.29 6.44
CA THR A 77 -7.80 -1.06 5.92
C THR A 77 -8.46 -1.03 4.54
N LYS A 78 -9.78 -0.87 4.47
CA LYS A 78 -10.49 -0.79 3.19
C LYS A 78 -10.09 0.44 2.36
N ALA A 79 -9.80 1.57 2.99
CA ALA A 79 -9.36 2.78 2.30
C ALA A 79 -8.04 2.57 1.55
N PHE A 80 -7.14 1.73 2.03
CA PHE A 80 -5.92 1.36 1.33
C PHE A 80 -6.20 0.74 -0.04
N TYR A 81 -7.11 -0.23 -0.12
CA TYR A 81 -7.47 -0.86 -1.41
C TYR A 81 -8.16 0.13 -2.36
N ALA A 82 -9.00 1.00 -1.82
CA ALA A 82 -9.65 2.05 -2.63
C ALA A 82 -8.64 3.08 -3.17
N GLN A 83 -7.59 3.42 -2.39
CA GLN A 83 -6.50 4.27 -2.85
C GLN A 83 -5.69 3.61 -3.97
N ILE A 84 -5.40 2.31 -3.88
CA ILE A 84 -4.73 1.56 -4.94
C ILE A 84 -5.58 1.59 -6.22
N ALA A 85 -6.88 1.31 -6.13
CA ALA A 85 -7.78 1.34 -7.27
C ALA A 85 -7.82 2.73 -7.92
N ALA A 86 -7.95 3.79 -7.12
CA ALA A 86 -7.91 5.18 -7.60
C ALA A 86 -6.56 5.53 -8.24
N GLY A 87 -5.45 5.05 -7.67
CA GLY A 87 -4.10 5.22 -8.23
C GLY A 87 -3.97 4.60 -9.61
N PHE A 88 -4.48 3.39 -9.82
CA PHE A 88 -4.50 2.76 -11.15
C PHE A 88 -5.37 3.52 -12.15
N LEU A 89 -6.56 3.97 -11.74
CA LEU A 89 -7.43 4.77 -12.60
C LEU A 89 -6.76 6.10 -13.01
N LEU A 90 -6.09 6.75 -12.06
CA LEU A 90 -5.31 7.96 -12.32
C LEU A 90 -4.14 7.68 -13.27
N ALA A 91 -3.42 6.56 -13.09
CA ALA A 91 -2.33 6.17 -13.98
C ALA A 91 -2.81 6.00 -15.43
N PHE A 92 -3.95 5.35 -15.65
CA PHE A 92 -4.55 5.25 -16.99
C PHE A 92 -4.99 6.60 -17.56
N ALA A 93 -5.50 7.50 -16.72
CA ALA A 93 -5.87 8.85 -17.17
C ALA A 93 -4.62 9.65 -17.58
N ILE A 94 -3.55 9.60 -16.79
CA ILE A 94 -2.29 10.26 -17.11
C ILE A 94 -1.68 9.67 -18.38
N ALA A 95 -1.61 8.34 -18.49
CA ALA A 95 -1.09 7.67 -19.69
C ALA A 95 -1.83 8.11 -20.95
N SER A 96 -3.17 8.15 -20.88
CA SER A 96 -4.00 8.64 -21.99
C SER A 96 -3.68 10.10 -22.36
N ALA A 97 -3.44 10.96 -21.37
CA ALA A 97 -3.13 12.37 -21.58
C ALA A 97 -1.76 12.58 -22.23
N VAL A 98 -0.77 11.74 -21.90
CA VAL A 98 0.60 11.84 -22.46
C VAL A 98 0.84 10.90 -23.65
N GLY A 99 -0.19 10.16 -24.10
CA GLY A 99 -0.06 9.22 -25.22
C GLY A 99 0.75 7.96 -24.91
N ALA A 100 0.88 7.59 -23.63
CA ALA A 100 1.56 6.37 -23.22
C ALA A 100 0.61 5.17 -23.20
N ASP A 101 1.13 3.99 -23.57
CA ASP A 101 0.39 2.73 -23.51
C ASP A 101 0.69 2.02 -22.18
N LEU A 102 -0.36 1.67 -21.45
CA LEU A 102 -0.29 0.85 -20.21
C LEU A 102 -0.89 -0.54 -20.40
N GLY A 103 -1.10 -0.98 -21.64
CA GLY A 103 -1.72 -2.26 -21.97
C GLY A 103 -3.25 -2.21 -21.99
N ASP A 104 -3.89 -3.38 -21.88
CA ASP A 104 -5.35 -3.48 -22.03
C ASP A 104 -6.13 -2.87 -20.86
N ARG A 105 -6.57 -1.62 -21.09
CA ARG A 105 -7.39 -0.88 -20.15
C ARG A 105 -8.73 -1.56 -19.85
N GLN A 106 -9.32 -2.23 -20.86
CA GLN A 106 -10.64 -2.86 -20.68
C GLN A 106 -10.52 -4.10 -19.82
N GLU A 107 -9.52 -4.93 -20.05
CA GLU A 107 -9.20 -6.09 -19.21
C GLU A 107 -8.94 -5.68 -17.78
N PHE A 108 -8.16 -4.62 -17.59
CA PHE A 108 -7.88 -4.08 -16.25
C PHE A 108 -9.16 -3.60 -15.54
N LEU A 109 -10.03 -2.86 -16.23
CA LEU A 109 -11.30 -2.37 -15.65
C LEU A 109 -12.26 -3.52 -15.35
N ALA A 110 -12.26 -4.58 -16.16
CA ALA A 110 -13.02 -5.80 -15.87
C ALA A 110 -12.50 -6.45 -14.57
N SER A 111 -11.19 -6.63 -14.45
CA SER A 111 -10.56 -7.17 -13.24
C SER A 111 -10.88 -6.35 -12.00
N LEU A 112 -10.92 -5.01 -12.09
CA LEU A 112 -11.33 -4.15 -10.97
C LEU A 112 -12.81 -4.35 -10.58
N ARG A 113 -13.71 -4.63 -11.53
CA ARG A 113 -15.13 -4.94 -11.24
C ARG A 113 -15.28 -6.27 -10.52
N ASP A 114 -14.43 -7.24 -10.83
CA ASP A 114 -14.46 -8.58 -10.23
C ASP A 114 -13.74 -8.61 -8.86
N LEU A 115 -12.93 -7.60 -8.55
CA LEU A 115 -12.14 -7.55 -7.32
C LEU A 115 -12.97 -7.72 -6.04
N PRO A 116 -14.16 -7.08 -5.86
CA PRO A 116 -14.96 -7.28 -4.66
C PRO A 116 -15.32 -8.76 -4.42
N THR A 117 -15.71 -9.49 -5.47
CA THR A 117 -16.01 -10.92 -5.38
C THR A 117 -14.79 -11.74 -4.99
N ALA A 118 -13.63 -11.43 -5.58
CA ALA A 118 -12.37 -12.08 -5.20
C ALA A 118 -11.99 -11.81 -3.72
N MET A 119 -12.22 -10.59 -3.25
CA MET A 119 -12.00 -10.23 -1.84
C MET A 119 -12.95 -10.98 -0.90
N GLU A 120 -14.22 -11.18 -1.26
CA GLU A 120 -15.17 -11.98 -0.48
C GLU A 120 -14.71 -13.44 -0.35
N VAL A 121 -14.14 -14.03 -1.41
CA VAL A 121 -13.55 -15.37 -1.34
C VAL A 121 -12.40 -15.44 -0.33
N VAL A 122 -11.54 -14.43 -0.30
CA VAL A 122 -10.46 -14.36 0.70
C VAL A 122 -11.05 -14.21 2.12
N LEU A 123 -12.02 -13.32 2.29
CA LEU A 123 -12.67 -13.08 3.60
C LEU A 123 -13.42 -14.32 4.12
N SER A 124 -13.95 -15.17 3.23
CA SER A 124 -14.58 -16.43 3.63
C SER A 124 -13.61 -17.39 4.32
N ARG A 125 -12.30 -17.24 4.10
CA ARG A 125 -11.24 -18.06 4.72
C ARG A 125 -10.73 -17.50 6.06
N ARG A 126 -11.34 -16.44 6.59
CA ARG A 126 -10.92 -15.79 7.84
C ARG A 126 -10.83 -16.74 9.04
N SER A 127 -11.71 -17.73 9.09
CA SER A 127 -11.69 -18.72 10.18
C SER A 127 -10.44 -19.60 10.15
N ALA A 128 -9.99 -20.01 8.97
CA ALA A 128 -8.74 -20.75 8.82
C ALA A 128 -7.52 -19.88 9.21
N ALA A 129 -7.49 -18.64 8.76
CA ALA A 129 -6.46 -17.68 9.13
C ALA A 129 -6.42 -17.44 10.65
N ARG A 130 -7.59 -17.35 11.28
CA ARG A 130 -7.71 -17.22 12.74
C ARG A 130 -7.08 -18.41 13.46
N VAL A 131 -7.40 -19.64 13.06
CA VAL A 131 -6.84 -20.86 13.69
C VAL A 131 -5.31 -20.88 13.59
N ILE A 132 -4.76 -20.50 12.41
CA ILE A 132 -3.31 -20.40 12.23
C ILE A 132 -2.73 -19.34 13.16
N ALA A 133 -3.34 -18.15 13.22
CA ALA A 133 -2.87 -17.08 14.08
C ALA A 133 -2.90 -17.47 15.57
N GLU A 134 -3.99 -18.09 16.05
CA GLU A 134 -4.13 -18.53 17.44
C GLU A 134 -3.10 -19.61 17.81
N ASN A 135 -2.74 -20.49 16.87
CA ASN A 135 -1.77 -21.55 17.13
C ASN A 135 -0.31 -21.08 17.12
N PHE A 136 0.03 -20.10 16.30
CA PHE A 136 1.44 -19.75 16.08
C PHE A 136 1.82 -18.38 16.67
N ALA A 137 0.93 -17.39 16.64
CA ALA A 137 1.31 -16.02 16.99
C ALA A 137 1.59 -15.78 18.48
N PRO A 138 0.84 -16.33 19.44
CA PRO A 138 1.00 -16.00 20.86
C PRO A 138 2.36 -16.40 21.43
N ALA A 139 2.91 -17.52 20.98
CA ALA A 139 4.19 -18.03 21.47
C ALA A 139 5.41 -17.29 20.88
N LYS A 140 5.22 -16.50 19.81
CA LYS A 140 6.31 -15.87 19.06
C LYS A 140 6.50 -14.42 19.48
N ARG A 141 7.67 -14.14 20.06
CA ARG A 141 8.03 -12.79 20.50
C ARG A 141 8.38 -11.89 19.31
N TYR A 142 9.16 -12.41 18.37
CA TYR A 142 9.66 -11.69 17.19
C TYR A 142 8.86 -12.06 15.96
N TRP A 143 8.55 -11.06 15.15
CA TRP A 143 7.80 -11.24 13.92
C TRP A 143 8.51 -10.56 12.77
N ALA A 144 8.39 -11.14 11.58
CA ALA A 144 8.85 -10.55 10.32
C ALA A 144 7.83 -10.84 9.22
N VAL A 145 7.81 -9.96 8.23
CA VAL A 145 7.02 -10.16 7.01
C VAL A 145 7.97 -10.04 5.83
N VAL A 146 7.94 -10.99 4.92
CA VAL A 146 8.81 -10.98 3.75
C VAL A 146 8.03 -11.17 2.46
N GLY A 147 8.55 -10.63 1.37
CA GLY A 147 7.96 -10.78 0.04
C GLY A 147 8.80 -10.12 -1.03
N ASN A 148 8.69 -10.59 -2.27
CA ASN A 148 9.44 -10.11 -3.41
C ASN A 148 8.54 -9.47 -4.46
N GLY A 149 9.06 -8.54 -5.26
CA GLY A 149 8.33 -7.87 -6.32
C GLY A 149 7.04 -7.22 -5.79
N ARG A 150 5.90 -7.51 -6.41
CA ARG A 150 4.59 -7.00 -5.98
C ARG A 150 4.22 -7.45 -4.56
N ASN A 151 4.65 -8.64 -4.16
CA ASN A 151 4.41 -9.15 -2.82
C ASN A 151 5.18 -8.39 -1.74
N ARG A 152 6.27 -7.68 -2.07
CA ARG A 152 6.96 -6.81 -1.12
C ARG A 152 6.10 -5.63 -0.70
N ILE A 153 5.30 -5.08 -1.61
CA ILE A 153 4.34 -4.01 -1.30
C ILE A 153 3.28 -4.52 -0.31
N ALA A 154 2.74 -5.72 -0.56
CA ALA A 154 1.80 -6.37 0.35
C ALA A 154 2.45 -6.65 1.72
N ALA A 155 3.70 -7.13 1.73
CA ALA A 155 4.45 -7.38 2.97
C ALA A 155 4.65 -6.09 3.78
N GLN A 156 4.98 -4.99 3.13
CA GLN A 156 5.13 -3.68 3.79
C GLN A 156 3.82 -3.21 4.42
N GLU A 157 2.70 -3.35 3.72
CA GLU A 157 1.39 -2.97 4.25
C GLU A 157 0.96 -3.88 5.41
N ILE A 158 1.11 -5.20 5.27
CA ILE A 158 0.83 -6.16 6.35
C ILE A 158 1.68 -5.84 7.57
N ARG A 159 2.96 -5.53 7.39
CA ARG A 159 3.86 -5.14 8.48
C ARG A 159 3.33 -3.91 9.22
N ILE A 160 2.89 -2.87 8.50
CA ILE A 160 2.32 -1.67 9.11
C ILE A 160 1.06 -2.04 9.90
N LYS A 161 0.13 -2.76 9.29
CA LYS A 161 -1.13 -3.15 9.96
C LYS A 161 -0.89 -3.98 11.22
N LEU A 162 -0.01 -4.96 11.16
CA LEU A 162 0.33 -5.77 12.32
C LEU A 162 1.08 -4.98 13.39
N SER A 163 1.95 -4.05 13.01
CA SER A 163 2.63 -3.18 13.98
C SER A 163 1.63 -2.28 14.70
N GLU A 164 0.66 -1.70 14.00
CA GLU A 164 -0.35 -0.82 14.55
C GLU A 164 -1.37 -1.58 15.43
N LEU A 165 -1.83 -2.75 14.99
CA LEU A 165 -2.90 -3.50 15.64
C LEU A 165 -2.39 -4.42 16.76
N CYS A 166 -1.15 -4.90 16.66
CA CYS A 166 -0.55 -5.82 17.63
C CYS A 166 0.51 -5.18 18.51
N TYR A 167 0.81 -3.89 18.34
CA TYR A 167 1.81 -3.13 19.09
C TYR A 167 3.20 -3.80 19.08
N LYS A 168 3.61 -4.30 17.92
CA LYS A 168 4.90 -4.98 17.74
C LYS A 168 5.81 -4.23 16.76
N SER A 169 7.11 -4.26 17.03
CA SER A 169 8.12 -3.91 16.04
C SER A 169 8.32 -5.12 15.12
N ILE A 170 8.06 -4.95 13.83
CA ILE A 170 8.04 -6.04 12.85
C ILE A 170 8.98 -5.68 11.70
N ALA A 171 9.94 -6.55 11.40
CA ALA A 171 10.81 -6.41 10.23
C ALA A 171 10.04 -6.68 8.94
N CYS A 172 10.45 -6.00 7.85
CA CYS A 172 9.89 -6.26 6.52
C CYS A 172 11.00 -6.22 5.47
N ASP A 173 11.27 -7.36 4.86
CA ASP A 173 12.38 -7.55 3.95
C ASP A 173 12.01 -8.40 2.73
N ALA A 174 12.98 -8.61 1.82
CA ALA A 174 12.86 -9.59 0.77
C ALA A 174 12.92 -11.01 1.34
N THR A 175 12.43 -11.99 0.61
CA THR A 175 12.40 -13.39 1.07
C THR A 175 13.82 -13.91 1.35
N GLU A 176 14.80 -13.51 0.54
CA GLU A 176 16.20 -13.88 0.68
C GLU A 176 16.84 -13.33 1.96
N ASP A 177 16.37 -12.19 2.43
CA ASP A 177 16.88 -11.54 3.64
C ASP A 177 16.44 -12.26 4.93
N LYS A 178 15.50 -13.21 4.83
CA LYS A 178 15.05 -14.05 5.94
C LYS A 178 16.24 -14.70 6.68
N LYS A 179 17.27 -15.11 5.97
CA LYS A 179 18.48 -15.70 6.54
C LYS A 179 19.27 -14.75 7.46
N HIS A 180 19.02 -13.46 7.38
CA HIS A 180 19.64 -12.45 8.24
C HIS A 180 18.81 -12.15 9.50
N ILE A 181 17.62 -12.74 9.60
CA ILE A 181 16.79 -12.70 10.82
C ILE A 181 17.34 -13.77 11.76
N ASP A 182 17.44 -13.45 13.04
CA ASP A 182 17.86 -14.42 14.05
C ASP A 182 16.81 -15.53 14.19
N LEU A 183 17.04 -16.63 13.47
CA LEU A 183 16.16 -17.79 13.48
C LEU A 183 16.24 -18.58 14.79
N SER A 184 17.30 -18.41 15.60
CA SER A 184 17.41 -19.06 16.91
C SER A 184 16.37 -18.54 17.92
N ALA A 185 15.84 -17.34 17.68
CA ALA A 185 14.74 -16.79 18.45
C ALA A 185 13.34 -17.33 18.05
N GLU A 186 13.30 -18.30 17.13
CA GLU A 186 12.08 -18.89 16.59
C GLU A 186 11.01 -17.84 16.21
N PRO A 187 11.29 -16.88 15.32
CA PRO A 187 10.36 -15.82 14.98
C PRO A 187 9.14 -16.36 14.23
N LEU A 188 8.04 -15.61 14.26
CA LEU A 188 6.94 -15.76 13.31
C LEU A 188 7.30 -15.05 12.02
N ILE A 189 7.44 -15.77 10.92
CA ILE A 189 7.71 -15.19 9.61
C ILE A 189 6.48 -15.37 8.71
N LEU A 190 5.92 -14.27 8.27
CA LEU A 190 4.82 -14.25 7.30
C LEU A 190 5.41 -14.02 5.90
N VAL A 191 5.13 -14.92 4.99
CA VAL A 191 5.63 -14.84 3.61
C VAL A 191 4.50 -14.46 2.66
N CYS A 192 4.67 -13.35 1.96
CA CYS A 192 3.77 -12.91 0.90
C CYS A 192 4.25 -13.49 -0.44
N ALA A 193 3.50 -14.47 -0.98
CA ALA A 193 3.92 -15.23 -2.17
C ALA A 193 2.76 -15.42 -3.18
N ALA A 194 1.77 -14.54 -3.17
CA ALA A 194 0.61 -14.65 -4.05
C ALA A 194 1.00 -14.46 -5.53
N GLY A 195 0.46 -15.30 -6.41
CA GLY A 195 0.61 -15.18 -7.86
C GLY A 195 2.04 -15.41 -8.37
N LEU A 196 2.91 -16.04 -7.58
CA LEU A 196 4.24 -16.46 -8.04
C LEU A 196 4.13 -17.71 -8.91
N SER A 197 4.98 -17.79 -9.93
CA SER A 197 5.04 -18.93 -10.86
C SER A 197 6.46 -19.15 -11.36
N GLY A 198 6.72 -20.35 -11.93
CA GLY A 198 8.02 -20.71 -12.49
C GLY A 198 9.16 -20.68 -11.47
N SER A 199 10.35 -20.34 -11.91
CA SER A 199 11.57 -20.35 -11.07
C SER A 199 11.45 -19.47 -9.82
N ILE A 200 10.70 -18.35 -9.89
CA ILE A 200 10.51 -17.46 -8.74
C ILE A 200 9.72 -18.17 -7.63
N ALA A 201 8.69 -18.95 -7.99
CA ALA A 201 7.94 -19.73 -7.01
C ALA A 201 8.81 -20.84 -6.39
N ASP A 202 9.65 -21.50 -7.20
CA ASP A 202 10.58 -22.54 -6.75
C ASP A 202 11.64 -21.97 -5.80
N ASP A 203 12.17 -20.78 -6.10
CA ASP A 203 13.16 -20.12 -5.25
C ASP A 203 12.57 -19.71 -3.90
N VAL A 204 11.37 -19.12 -3.89
CA VAL A 204 10.67 -18.81 -2.64
C VAL A 204 10.37 -20.09 -1.85
N ALA A 205 9.95 -21.17 -2.51
CA ALA A 205 9.70 -22.45 -1.84
C ALA A 205 10.98 -23.04 -1.19
N LYS A 206 12.13 -22.94 -1.86
CA LYS A 206 13.42 -23.34 -1.29
C LYS A 206 13.80 -22.51 -0.07
N GLU A 207 13.62 -21.18 -0.14
CA GLU A 207 13.90 -20.29 0.99
C GLU A 207 12.97 -20.55 2.20
N LEU A 208 11.77 -21.09 1.98
CA LEU A 208 10.85 -21.48 3.04
C LEU A 208 11.20 -22.83 3.68
N ALA A 209 11.93 -23.69 3.00
CA ALA A 209 12.29 -25.02 3.47
C ALA A 209 13.52 -25.04 4.41
N ILE A 210 14.19 -23.91 4.53
CA ILE A 210 15.36 -23.70 5.42
C ILE A 210 14.88 -23.21 6.78
#